data_bb60a0c86875027d0231737a7daefe7f
#
_entry.id   bb60a0c86875027d0231737a7daefe7f
#
_cell.length_a   1.000
_cell.length_b   1.000
_cell.length_c   1.000
_cell.angle_alpha   90.00
_cell.angle_beta   90.00
_cell.angle_gamma   90.00
#
_symmetry.space_group_name_H-M   'P 1'
#
loop_
_entity.id
_entity.type
_entity.pdbx_description
1 polymer ?
#
loop_
_entity_poly.entity_id
_entity_poly.type
_entity_poly.pdbx_seq_one_letter_code
_entity_poly.pdbx_strand_id
1 'polypeptide(L)'
;MQTVAIGWELYERTDSAIALGGVGLAQVLPMIALTLIVGHVADRRDRKLMILLSVMLLALCSLALGVLSYTKGAVFLIYACLVLTGVARAFLRPASDAFMWQLIPVSAFTNAATWNSSSFQLAAVIGPAFGGFGIALLGSATGVYIVAAIAALLCFILTLPIKEQKGIRSTEPISLKALSAGAKFVWQNQLILAAITLDMFAVLLGGAIALLPIFAKDILHVGPVELGYLQAAHSIGALTMAITLVYLPPLRKAGPALLWSVVGFGVVTIIFGLSRSFWLSMLMLILGGALDSISVVIRHTLVQIRTPDHLRGRVAAINSVFISASNELGGFESGLTAALFGPVISVVGGGIGTILVVIATAMIWPGIRKLGALQEY
;
A
#
# COMPACT_ATOMS: atom_id res chain seq x y z
N MET A 1 4.57 9.31 -7.72
CA MET A 1 5.35 10.54 -7.86
C MET A 1 5.81 11.08 -6.51
N GLN A 2 4.91 11.59 -5.67
CA GLN A 2 5.25 12.24 -4.39
C GLN A 2 6.04 11.32 -3.44
N THR A 3 5.74 10.03 -3.36
CA THR A 3 6.46 9.06 -2.53
C THR A 3 7.93 8.94 -2.89
N VAL A 4 8.26 8.92 -4.21
CA VAL A 4 9.65 8.92 -4.69
C VAL A 4 10.35 10.22 -4.29
N ALA A 5 9.68 11.36 -4.49
CA ALA A 5 10.25 12.67 -4.18
C ALA A 5 10.53 12.85 -2.68
N ILE A 6 9.59 12.43 -1.82
CA ILE A 6 9.76 12.47 -0.37
C ILE A 6 10.93 11.57 0.06
N GLY A 7 10.96 10.33 -0.42
CA GLY A 7 12.02 9.38 -0.05
C GLY A 7 13.40 9.87 -0.50
N TRP A 8 13.51 10.33 -1.75
CA TRP A 8 14.77 10.87 -2.29
C TRP A 8 15.24 12.09 -1.51
N GLU A 9 14.38 13.13 -1.41
CA GLU A 9 14.74 14.38 -0.74
C GLU A 9 15.05 14.18 0.75
N LEU A 10 14.25 13.37 1.44
CA LEU A 10 14.45 13.15 2.87
C LEU A 10 15.79 12.44 3.12
N TYR A 11 16.12 11.43 2.28
CA TYR A 11 17.40 10.76 2.39
C TYR A 11 18.56 11.66 1.98
N GLU A 12 18.42 12.45 0.92
CA GLU A 12 19.45 13.42 0.49
C GLU A 12 19.76 14.46 1.57
N ARG A 13 18.77 14.85 2.38
CA ARG A 13 18.91 15.86 3.43
C ARG A 13 19.38 15.32 4.77
N THR A 14 19.11 14.06 5.07
CA THR A 14 19.32 13.50 6.42
C THR A 14 20.34 12.38 6.48
N ASP A 15 20.63 11.73 5.35
CA ASP A 15 21.41 10.48 5.24
C ASP A 15 20.98 9.42 6.28
N SER A 16 19.67 9.42 6.66
CA SER A 16 19.15 8.65 7.78
C SER A 16 18.09 7.64 7.34
N ALA A 17 18.33 6.36 7.61
CA ALA A 17 17.38 5.30 7.39
C ALA A 17 16.13 5.43 8.28
N ILE A 18 16.29 5.92 9.54
CA ILE A 18 15.18 6.20 10.46
C ILE A 18 14.26 7.27 9.87
N ALA A 19 14.83 8.28 9.20
CA ALA A 19 14.03 9.32 8.56
C ALA A 19 13.13 8.71 7.49
N LEU A 20 13.61 7.78 6.66
CA LEU A 20 12.79 7.08 5.67
C LEU A 20 11.69 6.23 6.33
N GLY A 21 12.04 5.45 7.36
CA GLY A 21 11.07 4.66 8.11
C GLY A 21 9.99 5.52 8.77
N GLY A 22 10.35 6.70 9.26
CA GLY A 22 9.42 7.65 9.87
C GLY A 22 8.34 8.18 8.91
N VAL A 23 8.56 8.14 7.59
CA VAL A 23 7.56 8.59 6.59
C VAL A 23 6.28 7.77 6.70
N GLY A 24 6.41 6.43 6.72
CA GLY A 24 5.26 5.53 6.85
C GLY A 24 4.53 5.74 8.17
N LEU A 25 5.30 5.80 9.28
CA LEU A 25 4.72 6.01 10.61
C LEU A 25 3.93 7.33 10.69
N ALA A 26 4.47 8.42 10.15
CA ALA A 26 3.80 9.73 10.13
C ALA A 26 2.46 9.70 9.37
N GLN A 27 2.33 8.88 8.34
CA GLN A 27 1.11 8.75 7.56
C GLN A 27 0.09 7.77 8.17
N VAL A 28 0.56 6.66 8.75
CA VAL A 28 -0.33 5.62 9.26
C VAL A 28 -0.92 5.94 10.63
N LEU A 29 -0.18 6.60 11.51
CA LEU A 29 -0.67 6.93 12.85
C LEU A 29 -2.00 7.73 12.82
N PRO A 30 -2.11 8.85 12.07
CA PRO A 30 -3.38 9.57 11.98
C PRO A 30 -4.47 8.72 11.29
N MET A 31 -4.11 7.89 10.30
CA MET A 31 -5.07 7.03 9.61
C MET A 31 -5.70 6.02 10.58
N ILE A 32 -4.89 5.34 11.39
CA ILE A 32 -5.40 4.37 12.40
C ILE A 32 -6.21 5.10 13.48
N ALA A 33 -5.70 6.20 14.02
CA ALA A 33 -6.37 6.96 15.07
C ALA A 33 -7.73 7.51 14.63
N LEU A 34 -7.86 7.88 13.36
CA LEU A 34 -9.09 8.45 12.80
C LEU A 34 -10.05 7.42 12.21
N THR A 35 -9.66 6.15 12.07
CA THR A 35 -10.48 5.12 11.39
C THR A 35 -11.92 5.06 11.92
N LEU A 36 -12.10 5.12 13.24
CA LEU A 36 -13.43 5.10 13.87
C LEU A 36 -14.22 6.39 13.63
N ILE A 37 -13.53 7.54 13.71
CA ILE A 37 -14.11 8.85 13.48
C ILE A 37 -14.54 8.98 12.02
N VAL A 38 -13.69 8.55 11.11
CA VAL A 38 -13.93 8.58 9.66
C VAL A 38 -15.17 7.78 9.29
N GLY A 39 -15.33 6.56 9.83
CA GLY A 39 -16.54 5.76 9.60
C GLY A 39 -17.82 6.50 10.02
N HIS A 40 -17.81 7.07 11.23
CA HIS A 40 -18.96 7.83 11.74
C HIS A 40 -19.26 9.11 10.94
N VAL A 41 -18.23 9.83 10.51
CA VAL A 41 -18.38 11.06 9.73
C VAL A 41 -18.83 10.75 8.30
N ALA A 42 -18.29 9.69 7.66
CA ALA A 42 -18.64 9.29 6.30
C ALA A 42 -20.11 8.86 6.15
N ASP A 43 -20.72 8.32 7.23
CA ASP A 43 -22.12 7.93 7.22
C ASP A 43 -23.07 9.11 7.36
N ARG A 44 -22.62 10.21 7.99
CA ARG A 44 -23.48 11.38 8.32
C ARG A 44 -23.26 12.60 7.45
N ARG A 45 -22.07 12.75 6.87
CA ARG A 45 -21.70 13.94 6.09
C ARG A 45 -21.81 13.69 4.59
N ASP A 46 -21.84 14.77 3.85
CA ASP A 46 -21.77 14.79 2.40
C ASP A 46 -20.44 14.20 1.92
N ARG A 47 -20.50 13.07 1.21
CA ARG A 47 -19.33 12.34 0.71
C ARG A 47 -18.52 13.17 -0.27
N LYS A 48 -19.20 13.95 -1.13
CA LYS A 48 -18.56 14.86 -2.06
C LYS A 48 -17.77 15.94 -1.33
N LEU A 49 -18.34 16.53 -0.29
CA LEU A 49 -17.66 17.54 0.53
C LEU A 49 -16.41 16.93 1.21
N MET A 50 -16.50 15.71 1.71
CA MET A 50 -15.35 15.01 2.30
C MET A 50 -14.24 14.80 1.27
N ILE A 51 -14.56 14.38 0.05
CA ILE A 51 -13.61 14.23 -1.05
C ILE A 51 -12.95 15.57 -1.36
N LEU A 52 -13.74 16.63 -1.56
CA LEU A 52 -13.24 17.96 -1.89
C LEU A 52 -12.30 18.49 -0.81
N LEU A 53 -12.68 18.39 0.48
CA LEU A 53 -11.83 18.83 1.59
C LEU A 53 -10.52 18.03 1.67
N SER A 54 -10.60 16.71 1.48
CA SER A 54 -9.42 15.83 1.50
C SER A 54 -8.46 16.12 0.34
N VAL A 55 -8.99 16.29 -0.87
CA VAL A 55 -8.18 16.60 -2.06
C VAL A 55 -7.57 18.00 -1.95
N MET A 56 -8.32 18.98 -1.43
CA MET A 56 -7.78 20.32 -1.16
C MET A 56 -6.66 20.27 -0.14
N LEU A 57 -6.81 19.50 0.96
CA LEU A 57 -5.77 19.32 1.96
C LEU A 57 -4.51 18.66 1.35
N LEU A 58 -4.69 17.66 0.47
CA LEU A 58 -3.57 17.04 -0.26
C LEU A 58 -2.87 18.04 -1.18
N ALA A 59 -3.61 18.91 -1.87
CA ALA A 59 -3.02 19.96 -2.70
C ALA A 59 -2.21 20.95 -1.86
N LEU A 60 -2.75 21.41 -0.74
CA LEU A 60 -2.06 22.31 0.18
C LEU A 60 -0.81 21.67 0.79
N CYS A 61 -0.88 20.41 1.22
CA CYS A 61 0.29 19.68 1.70
C CYS A 61 1.37 19.53 0.61
N SER A 62 0.96 19.26 -0.65
CA SER A 62 1.90 19.17 -1.78
C SER A 62 2.57 20.51 -2.08
N LEU A 63 1.83 21.61 -2.03
CA LEU A 63 2.38 22.96 -2.15
C LEU A 63 3.34 23.30 -0.99
N ALA A 64 2.95 22.98 0.24
CA ALA A 64 3.79 23.19 1.42
C ALA A 64 5.10 22.38 1.30
N LEU A 65 5.05 21.13 0.88
CA LEU A 65 6.24 20.32 0.60
C LEU A 65 7.10 20.96 -0.50
N GLY A 66 6.49 21.50 -1.55
CA GLY A 66 7.20 22.21 -2.61
C GLY A 66 7.94 23.45 -2.07
N VAL A 67 7.29 24.24 -1.24
CA VAL A 67 7.93 25.42 -0.57
C VAL A 67 9.05 24.97 0.36
N LEU A 68 8.83 23.96 1.18
CA LEU A 68 9.84 23.41 2.11
C LEU A 68 11.04 22.83 1.35
N SER A 69 10.82 22.20 0.23
CA SER A 69 11.88 21.70 -0.65
C SER A 69 12.69 22.86 -1.25
N TYR A 70 12.03 23.87 -1.78
CA TYR A 70 12.69 25.05 -2.38
C TYR A 70 13.49 25.86 -1.36
N THR A 71 12.90 26.11 -0.18
CA THR A 71 13.54 26.88 0.91
C THR A 71 14.52 26.08 1.77
N LYS A 72 14.65 24.78 1.51
CA LYS A 72 15.36 23.83 2.38
C LYS A 72 14.89 23.93 3.85
N GLY A 73 13.57 24.10 4.04
CA GLY A 73 12.94 24.24 5.36
C GLY A 73 13.19 23.05 6.28
N ALA A 74 12.87 23.17 7.56
CA ALA A 74 13.15 22.16 8.56
C ALA A 74 12.45 20.82 8.28
N VAL A 75 13.16 19.71 8.45
CA VAL A 75 12.70 18.34 8.17
C VAL A 75 11.43 17.99 8.97
N PHE A 76 11.29 18.47 10.21
CA PHE A 76 10.10 18.18 11.01
C PHE A 76 8.81 18.74 10.38
N LEU A 77 8.88 19.82 9.58
CA LEU A 77 7.74 20.37 8.85
C LEU A 77 7.31 19.43 7.69
N ILE A 78 8.26 18.71 7.08
CA ILE A 78 7.95 17.65 6.11
C ILE A 78 7.09 16.58 6.80
N TYR A 79 7.47 16.13 8.00
CA TYR A 79 6.66 15.17 8.77
C TYR A 79 5.29 15.73 9.16
N ALA A 80 5.19 17.00 9.51
CA ALA A 80 3.89 17.63 9.75
C ALA A 80 2.98 17.57 8.51
N CYS A 81 3.53 17.85 7.32
CA CYS A 81 2.80 17.68 6.05
C CYS A 81 2.42 16.21 5.81
N LEU A 82 3.28 15.24 6.16
CA LEU A 82 2.99 13.81 6.03
C LEU A 82 1.85 13.37 6.95
N VAL A 83 1.83 13.84 8.19
CA VAL A 83 0.72 13.60 9.13
C VAL A 83 -0.58 14.15 8.56
N LEU A 84 -0.61 15.38 8.05
CA LEU A 84 -1.79 15.98 7.41
C LEU A 84 -2.21 15.21 6.15
N THR A 85 -1.24 14.72 5.37
CA THR A 85 -1.51 13.84 4.22
C THR A 85 -2.16 12.53 4.67
N GLY A 86 -1.70 11.95 5.78
CA GLY A 86 -2.30 10.77 6.41
C GLY A 86 -3.76 11.01 6.82
N VAL A 87 -4.04 12.17 7.45
CA VAL A 87 -5.40 12.60 7.78
C VAL A 87 -6.26 12.69 6.51
N ALA A 88 -5.78 13.38 5.48
CA ALA A 88 -6.53 13.53 4.22
C ALA A 88 -6.86 12.17 3.59
N ARG A 89 -5.90 11.25 3.54
CA ARG A 89 -6.08 9.90 2.98
C ARG A 89 -7.05 9.05 3.79
N ALA A 90 -7.10 9.21 5.11
CA ALA A 90 -8.03 8.51 5.98
C ALA A 90 -9.49 8.80 5.60
N PHE A 91 -9.81 10.05 5.27
CA PHE A 91 -11.15 10.46 4.84
C PHE A 91 -11.41 10.22 3.35
N LEU A 92 -10.41 10.42 2.48
CA LEU A 92 -10.57 10.39 1.03
C LEU A 92 -10.98 9.01 0.53
N ARG A 93 -10.29 7.93 0.98
CA ARG A 93 -10.48 6.59 0.42
C ARG A 93 -11.89 6.05 0.65
N PRO A 94 -12.42 5.97 1.88
CA PRO A 94 -13.77 5.47 2.10
C PRO A 94 -14.85 6.38 1.50
N ALA A 95 -14.64 7.71 1.48
CA ALA A 95 -15.56 8.63 0.86
C ALA A 95 -15.62 8.43 -0.67
N SER A 96 -14.47 8.25 -1.33
CA SER A 96 -14.39 8.04 -2.79
C SER A 96 -15.01 6.71 -3.20
N ASP A 97 -14.70 5.63 -2.48
CA ASP A 97 -15.27 4.31 -2.76
C ASP A 97 -16.81 4.36 -2.64
N ALA A 98 -17.31 4.93 -1.56
CA ALA A 98 -18.75 5.02 -1.34
C ALA A 98 -19.45 5.99 -2.32
N PHE A 99 -18.80 7.07 -2.74
CA PHE A 99 -19.32 8.04 -3.70
C PHE A 99 -19.40 7.47 -5.11
N MET A 100 -18.37 6.71 -5.53
CA MET A 100 -18.36 6.06 -6.84
C MET A 100 -19.59 5.17 -7.05
N TRP A 101 -19.94 4.34 -6.07
CA TRP A 101 -21.10 3.45 -6.16
C TRP A 101 -22.45 4.18 -6.18
N GLN A 102 -22.51 5.40 -5.69
CA GLN A 102 -23.72 6.22 -5.76
C GLN A 102 -23.95 6.86 -7.13
N LEU A 103 -22.89 7.08 -7.90
CA LEU A 103 -22.95 7.75 -9.21
C LEU A 103 -23.31 6.81 -10.36
N ILE A 104 -23.17 5.50 -10.16
CA ILE A 104 -23.17 4.54 -11.24
C ILE A 104 -24.41 3.62 -11.12
N PRO A 105 -25.13 3.34 -12.23
CA PRO A 105 -26.20 2.37 -12.21
C PRO A 105 -25.67 0.95 -11.95
N VAL A 106 -26.45 0.10 -11.31
CA VAL A 106 -26.07 -1.27 -10.92
C VAL A 106 -25.52 -2.07 -12.10
N SER A 107 -26.07 -1.88 -13.31
CA SER A 107 -25.63 -2.54 -14.54
C SER A 107 -24.18 -2.19 -14.94
N ALA A 108 -23.63 -1.07 -14.48
CA ALA A 108 -22.28 -0.63 -14.80
C ALA A 108 -21.25 -0.91 -13.69
N PHE A 109 -21.65 -1.53 -12.56
CA PHE A 109 -20.78 -1.76 -11.40
C PHE A 109 -19.50 -2.52 -11.74
N THR A 110 -19.60 -3.61 -12.48
CA THR A 110 -18.44 -4.42 -12.87
C THR A 110 -17.45 -3.62 -13.73
N ASN A 111 -17.95 -2.84 -14.67
CA ASN A 111 -17.13 -2.01 -15.54
C ASN A 111 -16.43 -0.92 -14.73
N ALA A 112 -17.16 -0.25 -13.84
CA ALA A 112 -16.59 0.80 -12.97
C ALA A 112 -15.54 0.26 -12.01
N ALA A 113 -15.75 -0.91 -11.41
CA ALA A 113 -14.75 -1.57 -10.57
C ALA A 113 -13.48 -1.90 -11.36
N THR A 114 -13.63 -2.37 -12.61
CA THR A 114 -12.49 -2.65 -13.50
C THR A 114 -11.72 -1.38 -13.82
N TRP A 115 -12.39 -0.28 -14.19
CA TRP A 115 -11.74 0.99 -14.46
C TRP A 115 -11.03 1.56 -13.22
N ASN A 116 -11.67 1.51 -12.05
CA ASN A 116 -11.07 1.97 -10.79
C ASN A 116 -9.79 1.19 -10.46
N SER A 117 -9.86 -0.14 -10.54
CA SER A 117 -8.70 -1.00 -10.28
C SER A 117 -7.58 -0.78 -11.30
N SER A 118 -7.93 -0.70 -12.61
CA SER A 118 -6.94 -0.47 -13.68
C SER A 118 -6.27 0.88 -13.55
N SER A 119 -7.03 1.94 -13.22
CA SER A 119 -6.49 3.28 -13.01
C SER A 119 -5.53 3.32 -11.81
N PHE A 120 -5.88 2.64 -10.71
CA PHE A 120 -5.01 2.52 -9.55
C PHE A 120 -3.69 1.81 -9.89
N GLN A 121 -3.76 0.68 -10.60
CA GLN A 121 -2.58 -0.08 -11.02
C GLN A 121 -1.70 0.72 -11.99
N LEU A 122 -2.31 1.41 -12.94
CA LEU A 122 -1.59 2.26 -13.88
C LEU A 122 -0.86 3.40 -13.14
N ALA A 123 -1.54 4.05 -12.19
CA ALA A 123 -0.94 5.09 -11.36
C ALA A 123 0.20 4.56 -10.48
N ALA A 124 0.09 3.32 -9.97
CA ALA A 124 1.11 2.68 -9.16
C ALA A 124 2.39 2.34 -9.95
N VAL A 125 2.26 2.07 -11.26
CA VAL A 125 3.40 1.84 -12.17
C VAL A 125 3.99 3.16 -12.67
N ILE A 126 3.14 4.01 -13.23
CA ILE A 126 3.57 5.25 -13.91
C ILE A 126 4.02 6.31 -12.89
N GLY A 127 3.34 6.40 -11.74
CA GLY A 127 3.60 7.42 -10.74
C GLY A 127 5.05 7.48 -10.26
N PRO A 128 5.66 6.38 -9.79
CA PRO A 128 7.06 6.37 -9.37
C PRO A 128 8.03 6.75 -10.48
N ALA A 129 7.85 6.21 -11.69
CA ALA A 129 8.69 6.53 -12.85
C ALA A 129 8.66 8.03 -13.18
N PHE A 130 7.46 8.63 -13.24
CA PHE A 130 7.32 10.09 -13.43
C PHE A 130 7.91 10.89 -12.27
N GLY A 131 7.85 10.36 -11.04
CA GLY A 131 8.49 10.98 -9.87
C GLY A 131 10.00 11.07 -10.01
N GLY A 132 10.65 9.95 -10.33
CA GLY A 132 12.10 9.89 -10.53
C GLY A 132 12.56 10.74 -11.72
N PHE A 133 11.88 10.60 -12.86
CA PHE A 133 12.16 11.42 -14.04
C PHE A 133 11.96 12.93 -13.79
N GLY A 134 10.90 13.29 -13.05
CA GLY A 134 10.63 14.67 -12.69
C GLY A 134 11.73 15.28 -11.82
N ILE A 135 12.29 14.54 -10.86
CA ILE A 135 13.42 14.99 -10.04
C ILE A 135 14.65 15.22 -10.92
N ALA A 136 14.96 14.30 -11.83
CA ALA A 136 16.11 14.40 -12.70
C ALA A 136 15.98 15.57 -13.70
N LEU A 137 14.79 15.77 -14.29
CA LEU A 137 14.54 16.84 -15.26
C LEU A 137 14.56 18.23 -14.61
N LEU A 138 13.99 18.36 -13.41
CA LEU A 138 13.82 19.65 -12.72
C LEU A 138 14.96 19.93 -11.72
N GLY A 139 15.90 19.00 -11.56
CA GLY A 139 17.04 19.11 -10.66
C GLY A 139 16.69 19.10 -9.17
N SER A 140 15.40 18.91 -8.81
CA SER A 140 14.94 18.93 -7.42
C SER A 140 13.58 18.25 -7.25
N ALA A 141 13.28 17.82 -6.03
CA ALA A 141 11.96 17.31 -5.67
C ALA A 141 10.84 18.38 -5.70
N THR A 142 11.21 19.68 -5.63
CA THR A 142 10.27 20.80 -5.62
C THR A 142 9.31 20.76 -6.80
N GLY A 143 9.82 20.52 -8.02
CA GLY A 143 8.97 20.46 -9.20
C GLY A 143 7.98 19.31 -9.18
N VAL A 144 8.36 18.15 -8.61
CA VAL A 144 7.46 17.01 -8.48
C VAL A 144 6.33 17.31 -7.49
N TYR A 145 6.61 18.04 -6.41
CA TYR A 145 5.57 18.47 -5.46
C TYR A 145 4.61 19.47 -6.09
N ILE A 146 5.09 20.39 -6.93
CA ILE A 146 4.24 21.35 -7.68
C ILE A 146 3.34 20.59 -8.65
N VAL A 147 3.87 19.64 -9.40
CA VAL A 147 3.07 18.80 -10.33
C VAL A 147 2.02 18.00 -9.55
N ALA A 148 2.38 17.45 -8.39
CA ALA A 148 1.43 16.75 -7.54
C ALA A 148 0.32 17.67 -7.00
N ALA A 149 0.65 18.90 -6.63
CA ALA A 149 -0.31 19.91 -6.21
C ALA A 149 -1.27 20.31 -7.34
N ILE A 150 -0.73 20.53 -8.56
CA ILE A 150 -1.55 20.82 -9.74
C ILE A 150 -2.49 19.67 -10.06
N ALA A 151 -2.01 18.42 -10.00
CA ALA A 151 -2.84 17.23 -10.23
C ALA A 151 -3.96 17.11 -9.18
N ALA A 152 -3.67 17.41 -7.91
CA ALA A 152 -4.69 17.41 -6.86
C ALA A 152 -5.70 18.55 -7.06
N LEU A 153 -5.27 19.76 -7.43
CA LEU A 153 -6.17 20.88 -7.76
C LEU A 153 -7.03 20.56 -8.97
N LEU A 154 -6.47 19.94 -10.00
CA LEU A 154 -7.24 19.47 -11.15
C LEU A 154 -8.30 18.45 -10.76
N CYS A 155 -7.95 17.48 -9.91
CA CYS A 155 -8.90 16.52 -9.35
C CYS A 155 -10.02 17.23 -8.57
N PHE A 156 -9.68 18.24 -7.76
CA PHE A 156 -10.65 19.08 -7.04
C PHE A 156 -11.62 19.76 -8.00
N ILE A 157 -11.10 20.46 -9.03
CA ILE A 157 -11.90 21.19 -10.03
C ILE A 157 -12.82 20.24 -10.80
N LEU A 158 -12.31 19.07 -11.22
CA LEU A 158 -13.08 18.06 -11.95
C LEU A 158 -14.17 17.41 -11.09
N THR A 159 -14.00 17.40 -9.76
CA THR A 159 -15.00 16.86 -8.83
C THR A 159 -16.14 17.86 -8.55
N LEU A 160 -15.90 19.18 -8.71
CA LEU A 160 -16.90 20.22 -8.44
C LEU A 160 -18.21 20.07 -9.23
N PRO A 161 -18.21 19.80 -10.56
CA PRO A 161 -19.45 19.71 -11.35
C PRO A 161 -20.23 18.40 -11.11
N ILE A 162 -19.64 17.39 -10.48
CA ILE A 162 -20.31 16.09 -10.25
C ILE A 162 -21.49 16.32 -9.30
N LYS A 163 -22.71 16.04 -9.78
CA LYS A 163 -23.92 16.18 -8.95
C LYS A 163 -24.04 15.00 -8.00
N GLU A 164 -24.22 15.31 -6.72
CA GLU A 164 -24.50 14.29 -5.72
C GLU A 164 -25.90 13.69 -5.97
N GLN A 165 -25.96 12.35 -6.08
CA GLN A 165 -27.23 11.66 -5.99
C GLN A 165 -27.50 11.34 -4.51
N LYS A 166 -28.66 11.73 -4.00
CA LYS A 166 -29.09 11.38 -2.64
C LYS A 166 -29.30 9.86 -2.56
N GLY A 167 -28.21 9.14 -2.28
CA GLY A 167 -28.27 7.70 -2.06
C GLY A 167 -28.96 7.36 -0.74
N ILE A 168 -29.45 6.13 -0.64
CA ILE A 168 -29.98 5.57 0.60
C ILE A 168 -28.80 5.56 1.59
N ARG A 169 -28.87 6.39 2.62
CA ARG A 169 -27.89 6.41 3.70
C ARG A 169 -27.99 5.08 4.44
N SER A 170 -26.89 4.38 4.58
CA SER A 170 -26.83 3.20 5.43
C SER A 170 -27.21 3.60 6.85
N THR A 171 -28.20 2.93 7.42
CA THR A 171 -28.71 3.20 8.77
C THR A 171 -27.85 2.53 9.86
N GLU A 172 -26.93 1.64 9.50
CA GLU A 172 -26.07 0.98 10.47
C GLU A 172 -24.70 1.67 10.54
N PRO A 173 -24.41 2.42 11.61
CA PRO A 173 -23.09 3.01 11.79
C PRO A 173 -22.03 1.90 11.99
N ILE A 174 -20.85 2.12 11.41
CA ILE A 174 -19.67 1.31 11.77
C ILE A 174 -19.40 1.57 13.26
N SER A 175 -19.84 0.67 14.10
CA SER A 175 -19.63 0.75 15.55
C SER A 175 -18.44 -0.11 15.96
N LEU A 176 -17.79 0.23 17.06
CA LEU A 176 -16.77 -0.66 17.70
C LEU A 176 -17.30 -2.09 17.85
N LYS A 177 -18.61 -2.24 18.12
CA LYS A 177 -19.29 -3.53 18.22
C LYS A 177 -19.36 -4.26 16.88
N ALA A 178 -19.51 -3.52 15.76
CA ALA A 178 -19.49 -4.10 14.42
C ALA A 178 -18.08 -4.55 14.01
N LEU A 179 -17.05 -3.74 14.31
CA LEU A 179 -15.65 -4.12 14.09
C LEU A 179 -15.24 -5.32 14.97
N SER A 180 -15.66 -5.33 16.25
CA SER A 180 -15.36 -6.45 17.13
C SER A 180 -16.00 -7.76 16.67
N ALA A 181 -17.18 -7.72 16.03
CA ALA A 181 -17.79 -8.91 15.45
C ALA A 181 -16.98 -9.46 14.27
N GLY A 182 -16.48 -8.59 13.39
CA GLY A 182 -15.58 -8.98 12.32
C GLY A 182 -14.24 -9.54 12.84
N ALA A 183 -13.64 -8.89 13.85
CA ALA A 183 -12.41 -9.36 14.48
C ALA A 183 -12.61 -10.74 15.16
N LYS A 184 -13.72 -10.91 15.86
CA LYS A 184 -14.08 -12.18 16.47
C LYS A 184 -14.23 -13.30 15.42
N PHE A 185 -14.87 -13.00 14.30
CA PHE A 185 -15.01 -13.97 13.20
C PHE A 185 -13.65 -14.35 12.61
N VAL A 186 -12.77 -13.38 12.33
CA VAL A 186 -11.41 -13.64 11.85
C VAL A 186 -10.65 -14.52 12.84
N TRP A 187 -10.73 -14.21 14.15
CA TRP A 187 -10.05 -14.96 15.20
C TRP A 187 -10.56 -16.40 15.31
N GLN A 188 -11.85 -16.63 15.10
CA GLN A 188 -12.46 -17.97 15.16
C GLN A 188 -12.20 -18.79 13.89
N ASN A 189 -11.93 -18.15 12.74
CA ASN A 189 -11.63 -18.84 11.49
C ASN A 189 -10.13 -18.98 11.30
N GLN A 190 -9.58 -20.12 11.71
CA GLN A 190 -8.15 -20.38 11.71
C GLN A 190 -7.47 -20.22 10.35
N LEU A 191 -8.16 -20.53 9.23
CA LEU A 191 -7.59 -20.37 7.89
C LEU A 191 -7.49 -18.90 7.47
N ILE A 192 -8.51 -18.11 7.79
CA ILE A 192 -8.49 -16.66 7.53
C ILE A 192 -7.42 -16.01 8.43
N LEU A 193 -7.39 -16.37 9.71
CA LEU A 193 -6.39 -15.87 10.66
C LEU A 193 -4.98 -16.19 10.19
N ALA A 194 -4.72 -17.44 9.79
CA ALA A 194 -3.42 -17.87 9.27
C ALA A 194 -3.00 -17.07 8.04
N ALA A 195 -3.92 -16.85 7.08
CA ALA A 195 -3.64 -16.12 5.86
C ALA A 195 -3.35 -14.63 6.11
N ILE A 196 -4.13 -13.97 6.98
CA ILE A 196 -3.92 -12.57 7.37
C ILE A 196 -2.63 -12.41 8.17
N THR A 197 -2.36 -13.32 9.12
CA THR A 197 -1.14 -13.30 9.96
C THR A 197 0.11 -13.51 9.10
N LEU A 198 0.07 -14.46 8.17
CA LEU A 198 1.16 -14.72 7.23
C LEU A 198 1.52 -13.45 6.45
N ASP A 199 0.52 -12.78 5.88
CA ASP A 199 0.71 -11.54 5.13
C ASP A 199 1.23 -10.40 6.01
N MET A 200 0.59 -10.21 7.15
CA MET A 200 0.97 -9.14 8.09
C MET A 200 2.45 -9.21 8.45
N PHE A 201 2.95 -10.38 8.82
CA PHE A 201 4.35 -10.53 9.20
C PHE A 201 5.30 -10.59 8.00
N ALA A 202 4.87 -11.16 6.85
CA ALA A 202 5.68 -11.17 5.64
C ALA A 202 5.92 -9.75 5.12
N VAL A 203 4.89 -8.91 5.14
CA VAL A 203 4.99 -7.50 4.72
C VAL A 203 5.72 -6.65 5.77
N LEU A 204 5.46 -6.90 7.06
CA LEU A 204 6.14 -6.20 8.17
C LEU A 204 7.66 -6.38 8.08
N LEU A 205 8.14 -7.59 7.81
CA LEU A 205 9.56 -7.90 7.73
C LEU A 205 10.13 -7.66 6.32
N GLY A 206 9.30 -7.76 5.28
CA GLY A 206 9.71 -7.59 3.88
C GLY A 206 9.78 -6.14 3.38
N GLY A 207 9.81 -5.13 4.26
CA GLY A 207 9.67 -3.70 3.96
C GLY A 207 10.79 -3.04 3.16
N ALA A 208 11.49 -3.76 2.28
CA ALA A 208 12.60 -3.29 1.45
C ALA A 208 12.29 -2.02 0.63
N ILE A 209 11.02 -1.79 0.26
CA ILE A 209 10.60 -0.64 -0.57
C ILE A 209 10.88 0.70 0.13
N ALA A 210 10.77 0.78 1.45
CA ALA A 210 11.07 1.99 2.20
C ALA A 210 12.57 2.38 2.13
N LEU A 211 13.45 1.40 1.95
CA LEU A 211 14.90 1.58 1.88
C LEU A 211 15.42 1.79 0.45
N LEU A 212 14.57 1.75 -0.57
CA LEU A 212 14.98 1.94 -1.97
C LEU A 212 15.80 3.22 -2.24
N PRO A 213 15.53 4.38 -1.60
CA PRO A 213 16.39 5.54 -1.75
C PRO A 213 17.84 5.29 -1.32
N ILE A 214 18.06 4.56 -0.22
CA ILE A 214 19.39 4.18 0.25
C ILE A 214 20.05 3.22 -0.74
N PHE A 215 19.32 2.18 -1.17
CA PHE A 215 19.83 1.24 -2.14
C PHE A 215 20.21 1.92 -3.45
N ALA A 216 19.37 2.83 -3.97
CA ALA A 216 19.66 3.56 -5.19
C ALA A 216 20.94 4.41 -5.06
N LYS A 217 21.03 5.24 -4.00
CA LYS A 217 22.12 6.21 -3.83
C LYS A 217 23.44 5.54 -3.42
N ASP A 218 23.43 4.71 -2.36
CA ASP A 218 24.65 4.26 -1.69
C ASP A 218 25.11 2.87 -2.11
N ILE A 219 24.21 2.02 -2.61
CA ILE A 219 24.51 0.62 -2.91
C ILE A 219 24.64 0.39 -4.40
N LEU A 220 23.70 0.93 -5.18
CA LEU A 220 23.66 0.79 -6.63
C LEU A 220 24.34 1.97 -7.35
N HIS A 221 24.58 3.08 -6.63
CA HIS A 221 25.15 4.32 -7.14
C HIS A 221 24.43 4.87 -8.38
N VAL A 222 23.09 4.88 -8.31
CA VAL A 222 22.20 5.36 -9.38
C VAL A 222 21.39 6.57 -8.94
N GLY A 223 20.78 7.25 -9.91
CA GLY A 223 20.07 8.50 -9.70
C GLY A 223 18.58 8.33 -9.37
N PRO A 224 17.85 9.46 -9.29
CA PRO A 224 16.42 9.47 -8.98
C PRO A 224 15.55 8.81 -10.07
N VAL A 225 16.00 8.77 -11.32
CA VAL A 225 15.29 8.09 -12.42
C VAL A 225 15.23 6.59 -12.15
N GLU A 226 16.38 6.01 -11.84
CA GLU A 226 16.52 4.59 -11.54
C GLU A 226 15.78 4.22 -10.26
N LEU A 227 15.77 5.10 -9.24
CA LEU A 227 14.92 4.93 -8.07
C LEU A 227 13.43 4.85 -8.47
N GLY A 228 12.97 5.72 -9.37
CA GLY A 228 11.62 5.67 -9.92
C GLY A 228 11.31 4.33 -10.60
N TYR A 229 12.25 3.80 -11.37
CA TYR A 229 12.12 2.47 -12.00
C TYR A 229 12.12 1.33 -10.98
N LEU A 230 12.97 1.36 -9.96
CA LEU A 230 12.98 0.37 -8.89
C LEU A 230 11.64 0.35 -8.12
N GLN A 231 11.06 1.51 -7.81
CA GLN A 231 9.75 1.57 -7.17
C GLN A 231 8.62 1.10 -8.10
N ALA A 232 8.68 1.41 -9.40
CA ALA A 232 7.70 0.94 -10.39
C ALA A 232 7.83 -0.58 -10.64
N ALA A 233 9.02 -1.16 -10.51
CA ALA A 233 9.31 -2.56 -10.80
C ALA A 233 8.42 -3.53 -10.01
N HIS A 234 8.21 -3.27 -8.72
CA HIS A 234 7.32 -4.07 -7.88
C HIS A 234 5.87 -4.05 -8.42
N SER A 235 5.36 -2.88 -8.76
CA SER A 235 4.01 -2.73 -9.31
C SER A 235 3.86 -3.35 -10.69
N ILE A 236 4.90 -3.29 -11.53
CA ILE A 236 4.94 -3.97 -12.84
C ILE A 236 4.83 -5.48 -12.64
N GLY A 237 5.59 -6.06 -11.72
CA GLY A 237 5.53 -7.48 -11.38
C GLY A 237 4.14 -7.91 -10.90
N ALA A 238 3.56 -7.14 -9.98
CA ALA A 238 2.23 -7.40 -9.45
C ALA A 238 1.15 -7.33 -10.54
N LEU A 239 1.18 -6.32 -11.39
CA LEU A 239 0.24 -6.16 -12.50
C LEU A 239 0.37 -7.28 -13.52
N THR A 240 1.59 -7.60 -13.93
CA THR A 240 1.85 -8.67 -14.91
C THR A 240 1.34 -10.01 -14.39
N MET A 241 1.61 -10.33 -13.12
CA MET A 241 1.14 -11.57 -12.51
C MET A 241 -0.39 -11.58 -12.35
N ALA A 242 -1.00 -10.47 -11.94
CA ALA A 242 -2.46 -10.37 -11.84
C ALA A 242 -3.14 -10.64 -13.18
N ILE A 243 -2.61 -10.08 -14.29
CA ILE A 243 -3.09 -10.36 -15.64
C ILE A 243 -2.87 -11.84 -16.01
N THR A 244 -1.70 -12.39 -15.72
CA THR A 244 -1.37 -13.78 -16.00
C THR A 244 -2.33 -14.75 -15.31
N LEU A 245 -2.66 -14.48 -14.04
CA LEU A 245 -3.60 -15.31 -13.27
C LEU A 245 -5.02 -15.34 -13.84
N VAL A 246 -5.43 -14.31 -14.60
CA VAL A 246 -6.75 -14.31 -15.29
C VAL A 246 -6.81 -15.39 -16.39
N TYR A 247 -5.68 -15.65 -17.07
CA TYR A 247 -5.60 -16.62 -18.16
C TYR A 247 -5.18 -18.01 -17.70
N LEU A 248 -4.68 -18.15 -16.48
CA LEU A 248 -4.30 -19.45 -15.93
C LEU A 248 -5.51 -20.18 -15.34
N PRO A 249 -5.53 -21.52 -15.42
CA PRO A 249 -6.57 -22.31 -14.77
C PRO A 249 -6.53 -22.07 -13.25
N PRO A 250 -7.69 -22.21 -12.57
CA PRO A 250 -7.77 -22.02 -11.12
C PRO A 250 -6.78 -22.90 -10.37
N LEU A 251 -6.17 -22.32 -9.34
CA LEU A 251 -5.14 -22.99 -8.54
C LEU A 251 -5.74 -24.19 -7.78
N ARG A 252 -5.37 -25.41 -8.18
CA ARG A 252 -5.84 -26.65 -7.55
C ARG A 252 -5.33 -26.85 -6.11
N LYS A 253 -4.23 -26.20 -5.73
CA LYS A 253 -3.58 -26.28 -4.42
C LYS A 253 -3.27 -24.87 -3.91
N ALA A 254 -4.32 -24.13 -3.50
CA ALA A 254 -4.20 -22.75 -3.11
C ALA A 254 -3.30 -22.54 -1.87
N GLY A 255 -3.36 -23.43 -0.90
CA GLY A 255 -2.53 -23.33 0.31
C GLY A 255 -1.03 -23.45 0.04
N PRO A 256 -0.57 -24.53 -0.59
CA PRO A 256 0.83 -24.64 -1.02
C PRO A 256 1.27 -23.47 -1.92
N ALA A 257 0.44 -23.03 -2.87
CA ALA A 257 0.75 -21.90 -3.73
C ALA A 257 0.96 -20.61 -2.93
N LEU A 258 0.11 -20.34 -1.93
CA LEU A 258 0.26 -19.21 -1.01
C LEU A 258 1.58 -19.29 -0.22
N LEU A 259 1.90 -20.44 0.37
CA LEU A 259 3.13 -20.59 1.16
C LEU A 259 4.38 -20.43 0.29
N TRP A 260 4.41 -21.08 -0.89
CA TRP A 260 5.56 -21.00 -1.79
C TRP A 260 5.73 -19.61 -2.42
N SER A 261 4.64 -18.89 -2.69
CA SER A 261 4.76 -17.50 -3.18
C SER A 261 5.41 -16.59 -2.12
N VAL A 262 5.06 -16.75 -0.83
CA VAL A 262 5.68 -15.96 0.25
C VAL A 262 7.13 -16.40 0.53
N VAL A 263 7.45 -17.69 0.44
CA VAL A 263 8.86 -18.16 0.48
C VAL A 263 9.65 -17.54 -0.66
N GLY A 264 9.13 -17.60 -1.89
CA GLY A 264 9.76 -16.99 -3.05
C GLY A 264 9.96 -15.49 -2.88
N PHE A 265 8.97 -14.78 -2.33
CA PHE A 265 9.09 -13.36 -1.98
C PHE A 265 10.25 -13.11 -1.00
N GLY A 266 10.39 -13.92 0.06
CA GLY A 266 11.52 -13.83 0.98
C GLY A 266 12.87 -14.09 0.28
N VAL A 267 12.96 -15.09 -0.61
CA VAL A 267 14.18 -15.40 -1.36
C VAL A 267 14.58 -14.25 -2.30
N VAL A 268 13.64 -13.69 -3.07
CA VAL A 268 13.96 -12.57 -3.98
C VAL A 268 14.33 -11.31 -3.20
N THR A 269 13.75 -11.11 -2.01
CA THR A 269 14.12 -10.01 -1.10
C THR A 269 15.56 -10.18 -0.60
N ILE A 270 16.00 -11.39 -0.24
CA ILE A 270 17.39 -11.66 0.14
C ILE A 270 18.34 -11.38 -1.02
N ILE A 271 18.00 -11.87 -2.23
CA ILE A 271 18.84 -11.64 -3.41
C ILE A 271 18.91 -10.16 -3.75
N PHE A 272 17.79 -9.43 -3.65
CA PHE A 272 17.77 -7.97 -3.80
C PHE A 272 18.70 -7.29 -2.78
N GLY A 273 18.62 -7.65 -1.51
CA GLY A 273 19.46 -7.08 -0.44
C GLY A 273 20.94 -7.28 -0.65
N LEU A 274 21.34 -8.40 -1.27
CA LEU A 274 22.75 -8.72 -1.60
C LEU A 274 23.19 -8.14 -2.96
N SER A 275 22.24 -7.72 -3.81
CA SER A 275 22.53 -7.25 -5.15
C SER A 275 23.33 -5.94 -5.15
N ARG A 276 24.25 -5.84 -6.10
CA ARG A 276 25.02 -4.63 -6.44
C ARG A 276 24.77 -4.20 -7.89
N SER A 277 23.88 -4.88 -8.59
CA SER A 277 23.53 -4.61 -9.98
C SER A 277 22.12 -4.04 -10.05
N PHE A 278 21.96 -2.90 -10.71
CA PHE A 278 20.65 -2.27 -10.95
C PHE A 278 19.66 -3.23 -11.62
N TRP A 279 20.10 -3.92 -12.68
CA TRP A 279 19.26 -4.83 -13.45
C TRP A 279 18.81 -6.06 -12.63
N LEU A 280 19.72 -6.62 -11.83
CA LEU A 280 19.37 -7.73 -10.94
C LEU A 280 18.40 -7.26 -9.86
N SER A 281 18.64 -6.11 -9.25
CA SER A 281 17.75 -5.51 -8.24
C SER A 281 16.36 -5.25 -8.82
N MET A 282 16.29 -4.69 -10.02
CA MET A 282 15.03 -4.45 -10.73
C MET A 282 14.29 -5.75 -11.02
N LEU A 283 14.98 -6.79 -11.51
CA LEU A 283 14.40 -8.10 -11.75
C LEU A 283 13.85 -8.73 -10.46
N MET A 284 14.60 -8.65 -9.34
CA MET A 284 14.15 -9.18 -8.06
C MET A 284 12.91 -8.46 -7.54
N LEU A 285 12.82 -7.14 -7.72
CA LEU A 285 11.63 -6.38 -7.35
C LEU A 285 10.42 -6.73 -8.23
N ILE A 286 10.60 -6.95 -9.53
CA ILE A 286 9.53 -7.42 -10.42
C ILE A 286 9.04 -8.81 -9.98
N LEU A 287 9.95 -9.74 -9.72
CA LEU A 287 9.59 -11.08 -9.24
C LEU A 287 8.93 -11.02 -7.85
N GLY A 288 9.41 -10.13 -6.97
CA GLY A 288 8.80 -9.89 -5.66
C GLY A 288 7.35 -9.44 -5.79
N GLY A 289 7.07 -8.45 -6.63
CA GLY A 289 5.70 -7.99 -6.90
C GLY A 289 4.81 -9.08 -7.52
N ALA A 290 5.37 -9.90 -8.42
CA ALA A 290 4.64 -11.02 -9.02
C ALA A 290 4.24 -12.07 -7.96
N LEU A 291 5.16 -12.44 -7.09
CA LEU A 291 4.93 -13.42 -6.01
C LEU A 291 3.95 -12.89 -4.95
N ASP A 292 4.06 -11.60 -4.60
CA ASP A 292 3.11 -10.94 -3.72
C ASP A 292 1.69 -10.94 -4.32
N SER A 293 1.54 -10.66 -5.62
CA SER A 293 0.25 -10.68 -6.30
C SER A 293 -0.43 -12.05 -6.20
N ILE A 294 0.31 -13.17 -6.31
CA ILE A 294 -0.23 -14.52 -6.10
C ILE A 294 -0.80 -14.66 -4.68
N SER A 295 -0.02 -14.24 -3.68
CA SER A 295 -0.44 -14.26 -2.27
C SER A 295 -1.70 -13.42 -2.05
N VAL A 296 -1.73 -12.21 -2.57
CA VAL A 296 -2.88 -11.29 -2.48
C VAL A 296 -4.14 -11.90 -3.06
N VAL A 297 -4.07 -12.46 -4.27
CA VAL A 297 -5.24 -13.06 -4.95
C VAL A 297 -5.79 -14.24 -4.15
N ILE A 298 -4.92 -15.17 -3.72
CA ILE A 298 -5.35 -16.35 -2.96
C ILE A 298 -6.00 -15.91 -1.65
N ARG A 299 -5.38 -14.99 -0.92
CA ARG A 299 -5.86 -14.50 0.37
C ARG A 299 -7.19 -13.75 0.25
N HIS A 300 -7.31 -12.84 -0.71
CA HIS A 300 -8.56 -12.12 -0.97
C HIS A 300 -9.70 -13.09 -1.30
N THR A 301 -9.45 -14.05 -2.17
CA THR A 301 -10.44 -15.08 -2.56
C THR A 301 -10.83 -15.93 -1.36
N LEU A 302 -9.86 -16.39 -0.55
CA LEU A 302 -10.12 -17.17 0.67
C LEU A 302 -11.01 -16.40 1.65
N VAL A 303 -10.68 -15.13 1.91
CA VAL A 303 -11.47 -14.27 2.82
C VAL A 303 -12.88 -14.08 2.28
N GLN A 304 -13.07 -13.84 0.98
CA GLN A 304 -14.39 -13.63 0.39
C GLN A 304 -15.26 -14.89 0.44
N ILE A 305 -14.71 -16.05 0.10
CA ILE A 305 -15.47 -17.31 0.06
C ILE A 305 -15.85 -17.77 1.48
N ARG A 306 -14.94 -17.63 2.44
CA ARG A 306 -15.14 -18.10 3.81
C ARG A 306 -15.93 -17.14 4.70
N THR A 307 -16.17 -15.92 4.26
CA THR A 307 -16.89 -14.93 5.06
C THR A 307 -18.37 -14.87 4.66
N PRO A 308 -19.30 -15.10 5.60
CA PRO A 308 -20.73 -14.93 5.36
C PRO A 308 -21.06 -13.50 4.87
N ASP A 309 -22.08 -13.37 4.01
CA ASP A 309 -22.44 -12.10 3.36
C ASP A 309 -22.62 -10.94 4.33
N HIS A 310 -23.29 -11.18 5.47
CA HIS A 310 -23.54 -10.15 6.48
C HIS A 310 -22.28 -9.69 7.25
N LEU A 311 -21.15 -10.39 7.14
CA LEU A 311 -19.86 -10.04 7.76
C LEU A 311 -18.81 -9.55 6.75
N ARG A 312 -19.04 -9.71 5.42
CA ARG A 312 -18.02 -9.40 4.40
C ARG A 312 -17.45 -7.99 4.51
N GLY A 313 -18.30 -6.99 4.65
CA GLY A 313 -17.84 -5.59 4.81
C GLY A 313 -17.00 -5.38 6.08
N ARG A 314 -17.38 -6.03 7.18
CA ARG A 314 -16.67 -5.90 8.47
C ARG A 314 -15.30 -6.58 8.43
N VAL A 315 -15.23 -7.78 7.85
CA VAL A 315 -13.96 -8.52 7.68
C VAL A 315 -13.05 -7.80 6.67
N ALA A 316 -13.59 -7.27 5.57
CA ALA A 316 -12.84 -6.49 4.60
C ALA A 316 -12.23 -5.22 5.23
N ALA A 317 -12.99 -4.50 6.07
CA ALA A 317 -12.49 -3.33 6.78
C ALA A 317 -11.30 -3.69 7.70
N ILE A 318 -11.41 -4.77 8.46
CA ILE A 318 -10.33 -5.25 9.32
C ILE A 318 -9.10 -5.63 8.49
N ASN A 319 -9.29 -6.42 7.44
CA ASN A 319 -8.20 -6.83 6.55
C ASN A 319 -7.48 -5.60 5.95
N SER A 320 -8.21 -4.57 5.54
CA SER A 320 -7.63 -3.34 5.01
C SER A 320 -6.81 -2.58 6.06
N VAL A 321 -7.25 -2.53 7.31
CA VAL A 321 -6.50 -1.93 8.41
C VAL A 321 -5.21 -2.70 8.67
N PHE A 322 -5.27 -4.04 8.72
CA PHE A 322 -4.08 -4.87 8.89
C PHE A 322 -3.07 -4.68 7.76
N ILE A 323 -3.52 -4.71 6.50
CA ILE A 323 -2.65 -4.50 5.33
C ILE A 323 -1.99 -3.13 5.39
N SER A 324 -2.77 -2.06 5.62
CA SER A 324 -2.22 -0.69 5.66
C SER A 324 -1.24 -0.51 6.82
N ALA A 325 -1.59 -1.01 8.01
CA ALA A 325 -0.72 -0.93 9.17
C ALA A 325 0.59 -1.71 8.97
N SER A 326 0.51 -2.93 8.40
CA SER A 326 1.69 -3.76 8.14
C SER A 326 2.66 -3.12 7.16
N ASN A 327 2.15 -2.52 6.09
CA ASN A 327 2.99 -1.83 5.10
C ASN A 327 3.79 -0.68 5.72
N GLU A 328 3.11 0.19 6.46
CA GLU A 328 3.74 1.39 7.03
C GLU A 328 4.61 1.08 8.25
N LEU A 329 4.17 0.14 9.10
CA LEU A 329 4.98 -0.34 10.22
C LEU A 329 6.20 -1.12 9.72
N GLY A 330 6.07 -1.88 8.62
CA GLY A 330 7.19 -2.57 7.98
C GLY A 330 8.22 -1.58 7.44
N GLY A 331 7.76 -0.48 6.83
CA GLY A 331 8.66 0.60 6.43
C GLY A 331 9.43 1.21 7.61
N PHE A 332 8.75 1.42 8.75
CA PHE A 332 9.38 1.92 9.96
C PHE A 332 10.36 0.91 10.58
N GLU A 333 9.96 -0.36 10.68
CA GLU A 333 10.80 -1.46 11.16
C GLU A 333 12.08 -1.57 10.33
N SER A 334 11.93 -1.59 9.00
CA SER A 334 13.07 -1.64 8.07
C SER A 334 13.98 -0.42 8.18
N GLY A 335 13.42 0.78 8.38
CA GLY A 335 14.20 2.00 8.63
C GLY A 335 14.98 1.92 9.94
N LEU A 336 14.36 1.43 11.01
CA LEU A 336 14.99 1.27 12.32
C LEU A 336 16.10 0.21 12.28
N THR A 337 15.82 -0.96 11.72
CA THR A 337 16.81 -2.05 11.59
C THR A 337 17.96 -1.66 10.66
N ALA A 338 17.68 -0.92 9.59
CA ALA A 338 18.72 -0.39 8.72
C ALA A 338 19.63 0.63 9.40
N ALA A 339 19.09 1.45 10.29
CA ALA A 339 19.89 2.40 11.08
C ALA A 339 20.79 1.72 12.12
N LEU A 340 20.34 0.59 12.69
CA LEU A 340 21.09 -0.14 13.70
C LEU A 340 22.12 -1.12 13.09
N PHE A 341 21.79 -1.80 12.02
CA PHE A 341 22.56 -2.92 11.46
C PHE A 341 23.04 -2.67 10.02
N GLY A 342 22.58 -1.60 9.40
CA GLY A 342 22.82 -1.29 7.99
C GLY A 342 21.71 -1.81 7.06
N PRO A 343 21.55 -1.17 5.87
CA PRO A 343 20.43 -1.44 4.96
C PRO A 343 20.43 -2.86 4.39
N VAL A 344 21.62 -3.41 4.11
CA VAL A 344 21.75 -4.77 3.56
C VAL A 344 21.31 -5.81 4.59
N ILE A 345 21.77 -5.69 5.85
CA ILE A 345 21.39 -6.63 6.91
C ILE A 345 19.90 -6.53 7.21
N SER A 346 19.32 -5.32 7.20
CA SER A 346 17.89 -5.10 7.39
C SER A 346 17.07 -5.87 6.32
N VAL A 347 17.37 -5.68 5.04
CA VAL A 347 16.62 -6.31 3.93
C VAL A 347 16.84 -7.82 3.90
N VAL A 348 18.07 -8.30 4.08
CA VAL A 348 18.37 -9.75 4.11
C VAL A 348 17.71 -10.40 5.32
N GLY A 349 17.81 -9.77 6.49
CA GLY A 349 17.14 -10.22 7.72
C GLY A 349 15.63 -10.26 7.57
N GLY A 350 15.04 -9.27 6.94
CA GLY A 350 13.62 -9.22 6.61
C GLY A 350 13.18 -10.36 5.68
N GLY A 351 13.96 -10.66 4.65
CA GLY A 351 13.72 -11.81 3.76
C GLY A 351 13.80 -13.16 4.49
N ILE A 352 14.82 -13.34 5.36
CA ILE A 352 14.93 -14.53 6.23
C ILE A 352 13.75 -14.61 7.18
N GLY A 353 13.38 -13.50 7.83
CA GLY A 353 12.24 -13.41 8.73
C GLY A 353 10.93 -13.80 8.03
N THR A 354 10.72 -13.35 6.79
CA THR A 354 9.57 -13.73 5.96
C THR A 354 9.51 -15.27 5.76
N ILE A 355 10.63 -15.90 5.44
CA ILE A 355 10.69 -17.38 5.29
C ILE A 355 10.38 -18.08 6.62
N LEU A 356 10.92 -17.59 7.73
CA LEU A 356 10.65 -18.12 9.05
C LEU A 356 9.17 -18.00 9.44
N VAL A 357 8.52 -16.89 9.09
CA VAL A 357 7.08 -16.69 9.28
C VAL A 357 6.27 -17.72 8.49
N VAL A 358 6.66 -18.04 7.25
CA VAL A 358 6.02 -19.12 6.48
C VAL A 358 6.13 -20.46 7.20
N ILE A 359 7.32 -20.80 7.67
CA ILE A 359 7.55 -22.06 8.41
C ILE A 359 6.69 -22.09 9.67
N ALA A 360 6.70 -21.03 10.47
CA ALA A 360 5.91 -20.91 11.68
C ALA A 360 4.40 -21.03 11.38
N THR A 361 3.90 -20.32 10.40
CA THR A 361 2.49 -20.36 9.97
C THR A 361 2.10 -21.75 9.51
N ALA A 362 2.94 -22.40 8.73
CA ALA A 362 2.71 -23.75 8.24
C ALA A 362 2.77 -24.81 9.36
N MET A 363 3.45 -24.56 10.47
CA MET A 363 3.49 -25.43 11.66
C MET A 363 2.30 -25.16 12.60
N ILE A 364 1.97 -23.90 12.85
CA ILE A 364 0.88 -23.50 13.77
C ILE A 364 -0.49 -23.83 13.18
N TRP A 365 -0.65 -23.61 11.86
CA TRP A 365 -1.91 -23.86 11.14
C TRP A 365 -1.74 -24.89 10.02
N PRO A 366 -1.63 -26.19 10.33
CA PRO A 366 -1.42 -27.24 9.29
C PRO A 366 -2.53 -27.31 8.24
N GLY A 367 -3.72 -26.79 8.57
CA GLY A 367 -4.86 -26.68 7.63
C GLY A 367 -4.55 -25.85 6.37
N ILE A 368 -3.64 -24.87 6.48
CA ILE A 368 -3.26 -24.03 5.32
C ILE A 368 -2.51 -24.86 4.25
N ARG A 369 -1.71 -25.86 4.66
CA ARG A 369 -0.99 -26.75 3.73
C ARG A 369 -1.94 -27.65 2.95
N LYS A 370 -3.11 -27.99 3.53
CA LYS A 370 -4.12 -28.89 2.96
C LYS A 370 -5.18 -28.15 2.18
N LEU A 371 -5.11 -26.81 2.10
CA LEU A 371 -6.09 -26.02 1.37
C LEU A 371 -6.01 -26.35 -0.12
N GLY A 372 -7.09 -26.97 -0.63
CA GLY A 372 -7.27 -27.39 -2.02
C GLY A 372 -7.67 -26.22 -2.94
N ALA A 373 -8.45 -26.55 -3.98
CA ALA A 373 -8.98 -25.54 -4.89
C ALA A 373 -10.01 -24.66 -4.16
N LEU A 374 -9.88 -23.33 -4.31
CA LEU A 374 -10.78 -22.37 -3.66
C LEU A 374 -12.22 -22.47 -4.18
N GLN A 375 -12.43 -23.12 -5.33
CA GLN A 375 -13.76 -23.32 -5.94
C GLN A 375 -14.56 -24.49 -5.33
N GLU A 376 -13.94 -25.33 -4.51
CA GLU A 376 -14.59 -26.48 -3.86
C GLU A 376 -15.21 -26.13 -2.50
N TYR A 377 -15.16 -24.89 -2.11
CA TYR A 377 -15.67 -24.35 -0.86
C TYR A 377 -16.68 -23.23 -1.07
#